data_b242226b3a05d4e91016b68546237ee1
#
_entry.id   b242226b3a05d4e91016b68546237ee1
#
_cell.length_a   1.000
_cell.length_b   1.000
_cell.length_c   1.000
_cell.angle_alpha   90.00
_cell.angle_beta   90.00
_cell.angle_gamma   90.00
#
_symmetry.space_group_name_H-M   'P 1'
#
loop_
_entity.id
_entity.type
_entity.pdbx_description
1 polymer ?
#
loop_
_entity_poly.entity_id
_entity_poly.type
_entity_poly.pdbx_seq_one_letter_code
_entity_poly.pdbx_strand_id
1 'polypeptide(L)'
;MASIDWKKLQNGSDIRGVALEGIEGQPVNLTEEAVETIAKAFGVWLSKKTGKEAGSLKVAIGRDSRISGPSLLAAAARGLCAVGVSVTDCGLASTPAMFMSLVTGGFSFDGSMMITASHLPFNRNGMKFFVESGGLEKGDIAAILELAGQGGFPAAQTAGNVERCDFISVYAAGLVEKIRAAAGSERPLDGFHIIVDAGNGGGGFFVDKVLAPLGADTAGSQFLEPDGTFPNHIPNPEDEEAMESIRAAVIANQADLGIIFDTDVDRAGAVDKNGREINRNRIIALISAILLQEHPGTAIVTDSITSSGLKAFIEGKGGIHHRFKRGYKNVINEAVRLNREGTDCQVAIETSGHGALKENYFLDDGAYLIAKILIQMARLKKEGKTIDGLIADLQEPLEAKEFRMKILAEDFQDYGGRLIEALGEYAKGQPGWQIEPNNYEGIRVRFDKGEGDGWFLLRLSLHDPIIPLNIESNTQGGVKQIAGKLYPFVAAYEQLDSACLKEEVQG
;
A
#
# COMPACT_ATOMS: atom_id res chain seq x y z
N MET A 1 -5.82 35.63 5.42
CA MET A 1 -5.49 34.21 5.37
C MET A 1 -4.83 33.96 4.02
N ALA A 2 -3.72 33.21 3.96
CA ALA A 2 -3.16 32.80 2.68
C ALA A 2 -4.17 31.93 1.94
N SER A 3 -4.34 32.16 0.63
CA SER A 3 -5.25 31.32 -0.17
C SER A 3 -4.73 29.88 -0.20
N ILE A 4 -5.60 28.93 0.09
CA ILE A 4 -5.26 27.50 0.04
C ILE A 4 -4.99 27.11 -1.42
N ASP A 5 -3.83 26.51 -1.67
CA ASP A 5 -3.51 25.91 -2.97
C ASP A 5 -4.06 24.47 -3.01
N TRP A 6 -5.32 24.36 -3.43
CA TRP A 6 -6.04 23.09 -3.47
C TRP A 6 -5.36 22.01 -4.32
N LYS A 7 -4.69 22.40 -5.41
CA LYS A 7 -4.02 21.46 -6.31
C LYS A 7 -2.84 20.77 -5.65
N LYS A 8 -2.12 21.48 -4.76
CA LYS A 8 -0.99 20.91 -4.02
C LYS A 8 -1.41 19.87 -2.97
N LEU A 9 -2.68 19.83 -2.59
CA LEU A 9 -3.20 18.81 -1.68
C LEU A 9 -3.51 17.49 -2.38
N GLN A 10 -3.61 17.47 -3.71
CA GLN A 10 -3.84 16.22 -4.43
C GLN A 10 -2.57 15.37 -4.50
N ASN A 11 -2.67 14.13 -4.02
CA ASN A 11 -1.64 13.12 -4.14
C ASN A 11 -2.25 11.84 -4.75
N GLY A 12 -2.23 11.76 -6.08
CA GLY A 12 -2.89 10.66 -6.79
C GLY A 12 -4.40 10.62 -6.52
N SER A 13 -4.85 9.51 -5.96
CA SER A 13 -6.25 9.26 -5.55
C SER A 13 -6.56 9.65 -4.10
N ASP A 14 -5.59 10.28 -3.41
CA ASP A 14 -5.70 10.74 -2.02
C ASP A 14 -5.54 12.25 -1.92
N ILE A 15 -5.89 12.79 -0.77
CA ILE A 15 -5.50 14.13 -0.34
C ILE A 15 -4.40 14.00 0.70
N ARG A 16 -3.30 14.74 0.56
CA ARG A 16 -2.16 14.73 1.46
C ARG A 16 -1.67 16.16 1.69
N GLY A 17 -1.26 16.46 2.92
CA GLY A 17 -0.71 17.76 3.26
C GLY A 17 0.10 17.76 4.54
N VAL A 18 0.67 18.91 4.87
CA VAL A 18 1.31 19.18 6.16
C VAL A 18 0.23 19.66 7.12
N ALA A 19 -0.01 18.91 8.18
CA ALA A 19 -1.07 19.18 9.17
C ALA A 19 -0.51 19.80 10.47
N LEU A 20 0.78 19.58 10.76
CA LEU A 20 1.46 20.11 11.95
C LEU A 20 2.77 20.77 11.57
N GLU A 21 3.16 21.80 12.33
CA GLU A 21 4.50 22.35 12.28
C GLU A 21 5.54 21.38 12.84
N GLY A 22 6.82 21.64 12.60
CA GLY A 22 7.92 20.89 13.21
C GLY A 22 8.99 20.41 12.24
N ILE A 23 8.79 20.55 10.91
CA ILE A 23 9.82 20.28 9.91
C ILE A 23 10.08 21.56 9.12
N GLU A 24 11.34 22.01 9.12
CA GLU A 24 11.78 23.21 8.42
C GLU A 24 11.47 23.13 6.91
N GLY A 25 10.97 24.20 6.33
CA GLY A 25 10.59 24.26 4.92
C GLY A 25 9.26 23.61 4.56
N GLN A 26 8.54 23.05 5.55
CA GLN A 26 7.23 22.42 5.36
C GLN A 26 6.11 23.21 6.07
N PRO A 27 5.60 24.30 5.50
CA PRO A 27 4.51 25.05 6.11
C PRO A 27 3.21 24.26 6.12
N VAL A 28 2.41 24.43 7.18
CA VAL A 28 1.08 23.79 7.30
C VAL A 28 0.18 24.26 6.16
N ASN A 29 -0.42 23.31 5.43
CA ASN A 29 -1.35 23.53 4.33
C ASN A 29 -2.62 22.65 4.40
N LEU A 30 -2.64 21.64 5.25
CA LEU A 30 -3.83 20.82 5.54
C LEU A 30 -4.39 21.22 6.92
N THR A 31 -5.01 22.39 6.96
CA THR A 31 -5.62 22.94 8.17
C THR A 31 -7.01 22.36 8.43
N GLU A 32 -7.55 22.53 9.64
CA GLU A 32 -8.94 22.17 9.93
C GLU A 32 -9.94 22.84 8.99
N GLU A 33 -9.69 24.13 8.62
CA GLU A 33 -10.54 24.85 7.67
C GLU A 33 -10.48 24.22 6.27
N ALA A 34 -9.31 23.80 5.83
CA ALA A 34 -9.14 23.09 4.56
C ALA A 34 -9.91 21.76 4.57
N VAL A 35 -9.74 20.96 5.63
CA VAL A 35 -10.41 19.66 5.78
C VAL A 35 -11.94 19.83 5.87
N GLU A 36 -12.43 20.81 6.62
CA GLU A 36 -13.87 21.12 6.69
C GLU A 36 -14.44 21.49 5.31
N THR A 37 -13.70 22.28 4.54
CA THR A 37 -14.10 22.68 3.18
C THR A 37 -14.09 21.52 2.21
N ILE A 38 -13.07 20.65 2.26
CA ILE A 38 -12.98 19.42 1.47
C ILE A 38 -14.14 18.47 1.82
N ALA A 39 -14.48 18.35 3.09
CA ALA A 39 -15.58 17.49 3.53
C ALA A 39 -16.96 18.00 3.05
N LYS A 40 -17.18 19.33 3.04
CA LYS A 40 -18.36 19.94 2.38
C LYS A 40 -18.41 19.58 0.89
N ALA A 41 -17.27 19.72 0.21
CA ALA A 41 -17.15 19.38 -1.21
C ALA A 41 -17.42 17.89 -1.47
N PHE A 42 -16.89 17.00 -0.62
CA PHE A 42 -17.17 15.57 -0.72
C PHE A 42 -18.64 15.24 -0.51
N GLY A 43 -19.32 15.84 0.48
CA GLY A 43 -20.75 15.66 0.69
C GLY A 43 -21.59 16.07 -0.53
N VAL A 44 -21.26 17.21 -1.16
CA VAL A 44 -21.91 17.68 -2.40
C VAL A 44 -21.58 16.75 -3.59
N TRP A 45 -20.33 16.33 -3.71
CA TRP A 45 -19.90 15.38 -4.75
C TRP A 45 -20.63 14.03 -4.60
N LEU A 46 -20.72 13.51 -3.37
CA LEU A 46 -21.38 12.24 -3.06
C LEU A 46 -22.88 12.28 -3.37
N SER A 47 -23.54 13.39 -3.03
CA SER A 47 -24.95 13.63 -3.39
C SER A 47 -25.17 13.55 -4.90
N LYS A 48 -24.33 14.21 -5.68
CA LYS A 48 -24.37 14.15 -7.15
C LYS A 48 -24.07 12.73 -7.67
N LYS A 49 -23.09 12.04 -7.09
CA LYS A 49 -22.67 10.70 -7.50
C LYS A 49 -23.74 9.64 -7.26
N THR A 50 -24.42 9.73 -6.11
CA THR A 50 -25.46 8.77 -5.70
C THR A 50 -26.86 9.14 -6.19
N GLY A 51 -27.09 10.40 -6.58
CA GLY A 51 -28.40 10.94 -6.87
C GLY A 51 -29.30 11.13 -5.64
N LYS A 52 -28.75 11.04 -4.43
CA LYS A 52 -29.48 11.18 -3.16
C LYS A 52 -29.37 12.62 -2.64
N GLU A 53 -30.44 13.09 -1.98
CA GLU A 53 -30.40 14.35 -1.25
C GLU A 53 -29.37 14.28 -0.10
N ALA A 54 -28.62 15.36 0.14
CA ALA A 54 -27.59 15.40 1.15
C ALA A 54 -28.06 14.98 2.55
N GLY A 55 -29.31 15.40 2.93
CA GLY A 55 -29.92 15.04 4.22
C GLY A 55 -30.24 13.55 4.40
N SER A 56 -30.21 12.75 3.34
CA SER A 56 -30.36 11.29 3.41
C SER A 56 -29.04 10.52 3.40
N LEU A 57 -27.92 11.22 3.16
CA LEU A 57 -26.60 10.59 3.10
C LEU A 57 -26.03 10.31 4.49
N LYS A 58 -25.33 9.20 4.59
CA LYS A 58 -24.58 8.78 5.78
C LYS A 58 -23.14 8.48 5.40
N VAL A 59 -22.19 9.09 6.12
CA VAL A 59 -20.75 8.92 5.88
C VAL A 59 -20.06 8.45 7.16
N ALA A 60 -19.28 7.37 7.06
CA ALA A 60 -18.40 6.93 8.14
C ALA A 60 -17.05 7.64 8.05
N ILE A 61 -16.49 8.06 9.19
CA ILE A 61 -15.14 8.66 9.26
C ILE A 61 -14.32 7.94 10.31
N GLY A 62 -13.15 7.45 9.92
CA GLY A 62 -12.14 6.91 10.83
C GLY A 62 -10.83 7.67 10.72
N ARG A 63 -9.90 7.42 11.64
CA ARG A 63 -8.56 7.98 11.64
C ARG A 63 -7.53 6.97 12.12
N ASP A 64 -6.29 7.18 11.73
CA ASP A 64 -5.14 6.48 12.30
C ASP A 64 -4.66 7.12 13.63
N SER A 65 -3.46 6.75 14.09
CA SER A 65 -2.88 7.21 15.35
C SER A 65 -2.32 8.64 15.32
N ARG A 66 -2.26 9.31 14.16
CA ARG A 66 -1.62 10.62 13.98
C ARG A 66 -2.16 11.69 14.90
N ILE A 67 -1.27 12.53 15.46
CA ILE A 67 -1.59 13.59 16.44
C ILE A 67 -2.70 14.52 15.93
N SER A 68 -2.65 14.93 14.65
CA SER A 68 -3.67 15.81 14.04
C SER A 68 -4.96 15.08 13.71
N GLY A 69 -5.02 13.74 13.81
CA GLY A 69 -6.17 12.93 13.43
C GLY A 69 -7.48 13.36 14.10
N PRO A 70 -7.55 13.50 15.45
CA PRO A 70 -8.78 13.87 16.13
C PRO A 70 -9.36 15.21 15.70
N SER A 71 -8.52 16.25 15.55
CA SER A 71 -8.98 17.58 15.15
C SER A 71 -9.45 17.61 13.70
N LEU A 72 -8.74 16.92 12.79
CA LEU A 72 -9.11 16.84 11.38
C LEU A 72 -10.39 16.00 11.17
N LEU A 73 -10.58 14.91 11.93
CA LEU A 73 -11.84 14.14 11.92
C LEU A 73 -13.01 15.02 12.35
N ALA A 74 -12.86 15.79 13.45
CA ALA A 74 -13.89 16.70 13.91
C ALA A 74 -14.19 17.79 12.87
N ALA A 75 -13.19 18.33 12.18
CA ALA A 75 -13.35 19.28 11.09
C ALA A 75 -14.12 18.67 9.91
N ALA A 76 -13.76 17.46 9.49
CA ALA A 76 -14.45 16.74 8.43
C ALA A 76 -15.94 16.50 8.78
N ALA A 77 -16.22 16.09 10.02
CA ALA A 77 -17.57 15.89 10.50
C ALA A 77 -18.39 17.19 10.48
N ARG A 78 -17.80 18.33 10.95
CA ARG A 78 -18.46 19.65 10.85
C ARG A 78 -18.78 20.00 9.40
N GLY A 79 -17.84 19.76 8.48
CA GLY A 79 -18.04 20.06 7.06
C GLY A 79 -19.19 19.29 6.44
N LEU A 80 -19.26 17.98 6.65
CA LEU A 80 -20.35 17.12 6.19
C LEU A 80 -21.69 17.51 6.79
N CYS A 81 -21.74 17.70 8.12
CA CYS A 81 -22.98 18.11 8.80
C CYS A 81 -23.49 19.45 8.31
N ALA A 82 -22.61 20.41 7.97
CA ALA A 82 -23.01 21.72 7.46
C ALA A 82 -23.75 21.65 6.12
N VAL A 83 -23.48 20.64 5.31
CA VAL A 83 -24.22 20.38 4.05
C VAL A 83 -25.33 19.34 4.19
N GLY A 84 -25.66 18.93 5.42
CA GLY A 84 -26.79 18.06 5.76
C GLY A 84 -26.47 16.58 5.88
N VAL A 85 -25.25 16.16 5.59
CA VAL A 85 -24.84 14.74 5.64
C VAL A 85 -24.68 14.28 7.08
N SER A 86 -25.30 13.15 7.45
CA SER A 86 -25.09 12.53 8.76
C SER A 86 -23.76 11.77 8.81
N VAL A 87 -23.06 11.86 9.93
CA VAL A 87 -21.72 11.32 10.12
C VAL A 87 -21.72 10.26 11.21
N THR A 88 -21.00 9.16 10.98
CA THR A 88 -20.63 8.21 12.00
C THR A 88 -19.11 8.31 12.26
N ASP A 89 -18.74 8.78 13.45
CA ASP A 89 -17.36 8.84 13.94
C ASP A 89 -16.95 7.44 14.42
N CYS A 90 -16.06 6.79 13.65
CA CYS A 90 -15.53 5.47 13.95
C CYS A 90 -14.26 5.52 14.82
N GLY A 91 -13.78 6.71 15.20
CA GLY A 91 -12.61 6.89 16.02
C GLY A 91 -11.33 6.35 15.40
N LEU A 92 -10.52 5.65 16.22
CA LEU A 92 -9.35 4.94 15.73
C LEU A 92 -9.79 3.76 14.84
N ALA A 93 -9.33 3.74 13.61
CA ALA A 93 -9.73 2.75 12.60
C ALA A 93 -8.54 2.41 11.70
N SER A 94 -8.78 1.53 10.75
CA SER A 94 -7.86 1.23 9.65
C SER A 94 -8.47 1.62 8.30
N THR A 95 -7.62 1.87 7.31
CA THR A 95 -8.07 2.16 5.94
C THR A 95 -8.99 1.08 5.39
N PRO A 96 -8.65 -0.24 5.50
CA PRO A 96 -9.57 -1.28 5.05
C PRO A 96 -10.88 -1.33 5.86
N ALA A 97 -10.87 -1.04 7.16
CA ALA A 97 -12.12 -0.98 7.95
C ALA A 97 -13.06 0.09 7.41
N MET A 98 -12.55 1.26 6.99
CA MET A 98 -13.39 2.32 6.44
C MET A 98 -14.06 1.92 5.13
N PHE A 99 -13.37 1.22 4.23
CA PHE A 99 -14.06 0.65 3.07
C PHE A 99 -15.07 -0.43 3.48
N MET A 100 -14.69 -1.35 4.37
CA MET A 100 -15.56 -2.43 4.80
C MET A 100 -16.86 -1.94 5.47
N SER A 101 -16.86 -0.71 6.02
CA SER A 101 -18.07 -0.10 6.57
C SER A 101 -19.20 0.10 5.52
N LEU A 102 -18.83 0.16 4.25
CA LEU A 102 -19.78 0.35 3.13
C LEU A 102 -20.45 -0.96 2.68
N VAL A 103 -19.77 -2.10 2.90
CA VAL A 103 -20.21 -3.41 2.38
C VAL A 103 -20.58 -4.41 3.48
N THR A 104 -20.34 -4.06 4.75
CA THR A 104 -20.71 -4.91 5.90
C THR A 104 -22.21 -4.82 6.18
N GLY A 105 -22.88 -5.97 6.24
CA GLY A 105 -24.30 -6.05 6.54
C GLY A 105 -24.67 -5.39 7.88
N GLY A 106 -25.77 -4.66 7.91
CA GLY A 106 -26.24 -3.89 9.09
C GLY A 106 -25.73 -2.44 9.12
N PHE A 107 -24.79 -2.07 8.25
CA PHE A 107 -24.31 -0.71 8.04
C PHE A 107 -24.74 -0.24 6.64
N SER A 108 -25.20 1.00 6.54
CA SER A 108 -25.77 1.54 5.30
C SER A 108 -25.16 2.91 4.99
N PHE A 109 -23.83 2.96 4.93
CA PHE A 109 -23.12 4.18 4.58
C PHE A 109 -23.08 4.37 3.06
N ASP A 110 -23.22 5.63 2.60
CA ASP A 110 -23.15 6.01 1.20
C ASP A 110 -21.71 6.32 0.77
N GLY A 111 -20.85 6.65 1.75
CA GLY A 111 -19.44 6.90 1.58
C GLY A 111 -18.69 6.75 2.90
N SER A 112 -17.37 6.64 2.83
CA SER A 112 -16.52 6.70 4.01
C SER A 112 -15.24 7.47 3.76
N MET A 113 -14.62 7.94 4.85
CA MET A 113 -13.34 8.64 4.83
C MET A 113 -12.39 8.04 5.86
N MET A 114 -11.12 7.98 5.50
CA MET A 114 -10.03 7.68 6.41
C MET A 114 -9.09 8.88 6.51
N ILE A 115 -8.92 9.41 7.72
CA ILE A 115 -7.96 10.47 8.03
C ILE A 115 -6.62 9.82 8.31
N THR A 116 -5.72 9.87 7.33
CA THR A 116 -4.42 9.19 7.38
C THR A 116 -3.44 9.79 6.38
N ALA A 117 -2.15 9.65 6.66
CA ALA A 117 -1.10 9.87 5.69
C ALA A 117 -0.21 8.61 5.51
N SER A 118 -0.74 7.41 5.86
CA SER A 118 0.00 6.14 5.79
C SER A 118 1.34 6.28 6.56
N HIS A 119 2.45 5.90 5.99
CA HIS A 119 3.80 5.91 6.58
C HIS A 119 4.53 7.26 6.54
N LEU A 120 3.88 8.35 6.09
CA LEU A 120 4.55 9.67 6.03
C LEU A 120 4.89 10.20 7.44
N PRO A 121 5.85 11.14 7.56
CA PRO A 121 6.26 11.69 8.85
C PRO A 121 5.11 12.24 9.70
N PHE A 122 5.34 12.39 11.01
CA PHE A 122 4.35 12.75 12.03
C PHE A 122 3.56 14.04 11.73
N ASN A 123 4.20 15.00 11.03
CA ASN A 123 3.60 16.29 10.68
C ASN A 123 2.66 16.23 9.48
N ARG A 124 2.61 15.11 8.77
CA ARG A 124 1.73 14.91 7.60
C ARG A 124 0.41 14.29 8.02
N ASN A 125 -0.64 14.63 7.29
CA ASN A 125 -1.91 13.91 7.34
C ASN A 125 -2.59 13.98 5.96
N GLY A 126 -3.76 13.36 5.85
CA GLY A 126 -4.49 13.31 4.59
C GLY A 126 -5.88 12.72 4.74
N MET A 127 -6.51 12.50 3.61
CA MET A 127 -7.87 11.95 3.53
C MET A 127 -7.92 10.95 2.37
N LYS A 128 -8.34 9.72 2.66
CA LYS A 128 -8.74 8.73 1.67
C LYS A 128 -10.26 8.64 1.67
N PHE A 129 -10.86 8.44 0.51
CA PHE A 129 -12.30 8.41 0.34
C PHE A 129 -12.74 7.13 -0.34
N PHE A 130 -13.88 6.61 0.09
CA PHE A 130 -14.43 5.37 -0.43
C PHE A 130 -15.93 5.52 -0.72
N VAL A 131 -16.35 4.79 -1.75
CA VAL A 131 -17.75 4.48 -2.04
C VAL A 131 -17.87 2.96 -2.22
N GLU A 132 -19.06 2.41 -2.34
CA GLU A 132 -19.27 0.96 -2.43
C GLU A 132 -18.44 0.28 -3.55
N SER A 133 -18.16 1.00 -4.64
CA SER A 133 -17.35 0.48 -5.75
C SER A 133 -15.82 0.51 -5.50
N GLY A 134 -15.35 1.02 -4.38
CA GLY A 134 -13.92 1.12 -4.04
C GLY A 134 -13.48 2.51 -3.61
N GLY A 135 -12.18 2.70 -3.45
CA GLY A 135 -11.57 4.01 -3.22
C GLY A 135 -11.74 4.93 -4.45
N LEU A 136 -11.84 6.23 -4.21
CA LEU A 136 -12.02 7.22 -5.28
C LEU A 136 -10.82 7.26 -6.23
N GLU A 137 -11.06 7.66 -7.46
CA GLU A 137 -10.04 7.81 -8.50
C GLU A 137 -9.45 9.23 -8.50
N LYS A 138 -8.28 9.39 -9.13
CA LYS A 138 -7.60 10.69 -9.27
C LYS A 138 -8.52 11.80 -9.80
N GLY A 139 -9.41 11.48 -10.74
CA GLY A 139 -10.37 12.42 -11.30
C GLY A 139 -11.45 12.84 -10.30
N ASP A 140 -11.90 11.93 -9.44
CA ASP A 140 -12.89 12.23 -8.39
C ASP A 140 -12.29 13.18 -7.35
N ILE A 141 -11.03 12.94 -6.94
CA ILE A 141 -10.30 13.83 -6.01
C ILE A 141 -10.11 15.22 -6.62
N ALA A 142 -9.73 15.30 -7.90
CA ALA A 142 -9.60 16.58 -8.59
C ALA A 142 -10.93 17.35 -8.59
N ALA A 143 -12.07 16.67 -8.85
CA ALA A 143 -13.39 17.27 -8.82
C ALA A 143 -13.80 17.77 -7.41
N ILE A 144 -13.48 17.00 -6.36
CA ILE A 144 -13.72 17.40 -4.97
C ILE A 144 -12.91 18.66 -4.61
N LEU A 145 -11.61 18.69 -4.98
CA LEU A 145 -10.74 19.84 -4.72
C LEU A 145 -11.16 21.07 -5.52
N GLU A 146 -11.66 20.90 -6.75
CA GLU A 146 -12.21 21.99 -7.54
C GLU A 146 -13.47 22.57 -6.86
N LEU A 147 -14.39 21.74 -6.40
CA LEU A 147 -15.57 22.16 -5.63
C LEU A 147 -15.14 22.87 -4.34
N ALA A 148 -14.12 22.39 -3.65
CA ALA A 148 -13.57 23.05 -2.45
C ALA A 148 -13.05 24.47 -2.78
N GLY A 149 -12.37 24.62 -3.90
CA GLY A 149 -11.85 25.90 -4.38
C GLY A 149 -12.94 26.90 -4.83
N GLN A 150 -14.03 26.41 -5.41
CA GLN A 150 -15.18 27.20 -5.81
C GLN A 150 -15.96 27.73 -4.60
N GLY A 151 -16.01 26.95 -3.51
CA GLY A 151 -16.82 27.32 -2.34
C GLY A 151 -18.32 27.40 -2.65
N GLY A 152 -19.05 28.21 -1.88
CA GLY A 152 -20.48 28.49 -2.14
C GLY A 152 -21.37 27.27 -1.92
N PHE A 153 -21.04 26.41 -0.97
CA PHE A 153 -21.82 25.20 -0.66
C PHE A 153 -23.23 25.54 -0.20
N PRO A 154 -24.24 24.76 -0.63
CA PRO A 154 -25.62 24.97 -0.18
C PRO A 154 -25.68 24.73 1.34
N ALA A 155 -26.23 25.69 2.05
CA ALA A 155 -26.52 25.48 3.46
C ALA A 155 -27.68 24.48 3.59
N ALA A 156 -27.50 23.46 4.41
CA ALA A 156 -28.56 22.52 4.68
C ALA A 156 -29.68 23.18 5.48
N GLN A 157 -30.95 22.83 5.19
CA GLN A 157 -32.09 23.26 6.00
C GLN A 157 -32.01 22.68 7.42
N THR A 158 -31.49 21.46 7.52
CA THR A 158 -31.21 20.78 8.79
C THR A 158 -29.77 20.24 8.71
N ALA A 159 -28.94 20.64 9.66
CA ALA A 159 -27.58 20.09 9.76
C ALA A 159 -27.63 18.58 10.01
N GLY A 160 -26.65 17.86 9.47
CA GLY A 160 -26.46 16.43 9.81
C GLY A 160 -26.12 16.24 11.29
N ASN A 161 -26.29 15.03 11.78
CA ASN A 161 -25.89 14.63 13.13
C ASN A 161 -24.57 13.84 13.11
N VAL A 162 -23.92 13.75 14.28
CA VAL A 162 -22.74 12.91 14.47
C VAL A 162 -23.08 11.82 15.50
N GLU A 163 -22.88 10.57 15.09
CA GLU A 163 -22.99 9.39 15.95
C GLU A 163 -21.62 8.73 16.10
N ARG A 164 -21.46 7.84 17.06
CA ARG A 164 -20.21 7.07 17.27
C ARG A 164 -20.44 5.59 17.06
N CYS A 165 -19.43 4.91 16.49
CA CYS A 165 -19.43 3.47 16.29
C CYS A 165 -18.02 2.90 16.47
N ASP A 166 -17.90 1.80 17.23
CA ASP A 166 -16.65 1.00 17.26
C ASP A 166 -16.63 0.06 16.06
N PHE A 167 -16.39 0.61 14.86
CA PHE A 167 -16.40 -0.18 13.64
C PHE A 167 -15.17 -1.09 13.51
N ILE A 168 -14.02 -0.75 14.13
CA ILE A 168 -12.84 -1.61 14.10
C ILE A 168 -13.11 -2.97 14.76
N SER A 169 -13.93 -3.03 15.80
CA SER A 169 -14.36 -4.29 16.41
C SER A 169 -15.25 -5.13 15.50
N VAL A 170 -16.11 -4.48 14.70
CA VAL A 170 -16.95 -5.16 13.70
C VAL A 170 -16.07 -5.74 12.57
N TYR A 171 -15.15 -4.95 12.06
CA TYR A 171 -14.18 -5.39 11.05
C TYR A 171 -13.34 -6.58 11.54
N ALA A 172 -12.77 -6.48 12.75
CA ALA A 172 -11.99 -7.56 13.35
C ALA A 172 -12.80 -8.85 13.54
N ALA A 173 -14.05 -8.73 14.01
CA ALA A 173 -14.94 -9.88 14.13
C ALA A 173 -15.18 -10.57 12.78
N GLY A 174 -15.36 -9.80 11.71
CA GLY A 174 -15.47 -10.31 10.35
C GLY A 174 -14.23 -11.09 9.90
N LEU A 175 -13.02 -10.62 10.24
CA LEU A 175 -11.77 -11.34 9.98
C LEU A 175 -11.73 -12.66 10.76
N VAL A 176 -12.07 -12.65 12.05
CA VAL A 176 -12.12 -13.85 12.92
C VAL A 176 -13.06 -14.90 12.35
N GLU A 177 -14.27 -14.50 11.95
CA GLU A 177 -15.25 -15.42 11.34
C GLU A 177 -14.74 -16.03 10.05
N LYS A 178 -14.15 -15.23 9.16
CA LYS A 178 -13.56 -15.73 7.90
C LYS A 178 -12.44 -16.73 8.17
N ILE A 179 -11.54 -16.43 9.13
CA ILE A 179 -10.43 -17.33 9.48
C ILE A 179 -10.97 -18.64 10.08
N ARG A 180 -11.92 -18.60 11.01
CA ARG A 180 -12.57 -19.77 11.60
C ARG A 180 -13.21 -20.65 10.53
N ALA A 181 -14.02 -20.05 9.67
CA ALA A 181 -14.72 -20.76 8.60
C ALA A 181 -13.75 -21.44 7.64
N ALA A 182 -12.71 -20.72 7.19
CA ALA A 182 -11.73 -21.25 6.24
C ALA A 182 -10.79 -22.31 6.84
N ALA A 183 -10.49 -22.23 8.13
CA ALA A 183 -9.67 -23.20 8.86
C ALA A 183 -10.49 -24.39 9.40
N GLY A 184 -11.82 -24.28 9.46
CA GLY A 184 -12.73 -25.29 10.02
C GLY A 184 -12.50 -25.55 11.51
N SER A 185 -12.26 -24.48 12.29
CA SER A 185 -11.98 -24.54 13.73
C SER A 185 -12.34 -23.23 14.41
N GLU A 186 -12.86 -23.30 15.64
CA GLU A 186 -13.13 -22.13 16.47
C GLU A 186 -11.83 -21.45 16.97
N ARG A 187 -10.78 -22.22 17.19
CA ARG A 187 -9.49 -21.75 17.68
C ARG A 187 -8.36 -22.28 16.78
N PRO A 188 -8.29 -21.83 15.51
CA PRO A 188 -7.38 -22.41 14.53
C PRO A 188 -5.90 -22.12 14.83
N LEU A 189 -5.62 -21.13 15.68
CA LEU A 189 -4.26 -20.70 16.04
C LEU A 189 -3.81 -21.22 17.41
N ASP A 190 -4.57 -22.11 18.05
CA ASP A 190 -4.14 -22.74 19.32
C ASP A 190 -2.74 -23.37 19.17
N GLY A 191 -1.81 -23.03 20.07
CA GLY A 191 -0.44 -23.51 20.07
C GLY A 191 0.45 -22.89 18.99
N PHE A 192 0.07 -21.75 18.41
CA PHE A 192 0.95 -20.84 17.72
C PHE A 192 1.31 -19.65 18.61
N HIS A 193 2.56 -19.23 18.56
CA HIS A 193 3.04 -17.99 19.13
C HIS A 193 3.24 -16.98 18.00
N ILE A 194 2.38 -15.96 17.95
CA ILE A 194 2.34 -14.96 16.87
C ILE A 194 2.40 -13.57 17.49
N ILE A 195 3.40 -12.81 17.12
CA ILE A 195 3.61 -11.45 17.65
C ILE A 195 3.34 -10.40 16.59
N VAL A 196 2.90 -9.23 17.03
CA VAL A 196 2.59 -8.08 16.16
C VAL A 196 3.46 -6.89 16.56
N ASP A 197 4.02 -6.24 15.56
CA ASP A 197 4.55 -4.89 15.65
C ASP A 197 3.56 -3.94 14.97
N ALA A 198 2.89 -3.12 15.77
CA ALA A 198 1.92 -2.14 15.25
C ALA A 198 2.56 -0.77 14.96
N GLY A 199 3.87 -0.58 15.23
CA GLY A 199 4.60 0.67 14.99
C GLY A 199 3.95 1.91 15.59
N ASN A 200 3.19 1.76 16.69
CA ASN A 200 2.34 2.80 17.28
C ASN A 200 1.26 3.35 16.32
N GLY A 201 0.92 2.61 15.28
CA GLY A 201 -0.15 2.89 14.33
C GLY A 201 -1.53 2.43 14.77
N GLY A 202 -2.42 2.16 13.82
CA GLY A 202 -3.77 1.63 14.04
C GLY A 202 -3.83 0.11 14.21
N GLY A 203 -2.72 -0.63 14.02
CA GLY A 203 -2.69 -2.09 13.93
C GLY A 203 -2.81 -2.87 15.24
N GLY A 204 -2.75 -2.21 16.40
CA GLY A 204 -2.78 -2.87 17.71
C GLY A 204 -4.02 -3.74 17.96
N PHE A 205 -5.16 -3.40 17.37
CA PHE A 205 -6.40 -4.17 17.47
C PHE A 205 -6.24 -5.63 17.03
N PHE A 206 -5.28 -5.92 16.16
CA PHE A 206 -5.11 -7.26 15.59
C PHE A 206 -4.73 -8.28 16.66
N VAL A 207 -4.01 -7.87 17.70
CA VAL A 207 -3.64 -8.71 18.84
C VAL A 207 -4.88 -9.16 19.62
N ASP A 208 -5.62 -8.21 20.17
CA ASP A 208 -6.71 -8.51 21.12
C ASP A 208 -8.00 -8.93 20.41
N LYS A 209 -8.26 -8.38 19.20
CA LYS A 209 -9.54 -8.58 18.52
C LYS A 209 -9.48 -9.63 17.40
N VAL A 210 -8.28 -10.06 16.97
CA VAL A 210 -8.14 -11.09 15.92
C VAL A 210 -7.35 -12.30 16.46
N LEU A 211 -6.09 -12.14 16.86
CA LEU A 211 -5.22 -13.26 17.24
C LEU A 211 -5.67 -13.96 18.50
N ALA A 212 -5.95 -13.23 19.58
CA ALA A 212 -6.35 -13.80 20.86
C ALA A 212 -7.68 -14.60 20.76
N PRO A 213 -8.76 -14.12 20.08
CA PRO A 213 -9.97 -14.91 19.87
C PRO A 213 -9.75 -16.17 19.04
N LEU A 214 -8.73 -16.21 18.16
CA LEU A 214 -8.35 -17.37 17.36
C LEU A 214 -7.43 -18.36 18.09
N GLY A 215 -6.96 -18.04 19.30
CA GLY A 215 -6.20 -18.91 20.17
C GLY A 215 -4.69 -18.73 20.15
N ALA A 216 -4.13 -17.77 19.41
CA ALA A 216 -2.71 -17.53 19.40
C ALA A 216 -2.18 -17.01 20.76
N ASP A 217 -0.97 -17.43 21.13
CA ASP A 217 -0.17 -16.71 22.11
C ASP A 217 0.42 -15.46 21.43
N THR A 218 0.25 -14.31 22.07
CA THR A 218 0.66 -13.00 21.50
C THR A 218 1.68 -12.28 22.39
N ALA A 219 2.26 -12.97 23.38
CA ALA A 219 3.27 -12.41 24.25
C ALA A 219 4.49 -11.92 23.45
N GLY A 220 5.02 -10.75 23.77
CA GLY A 220 6.11 -10.13 23.04
C GLY A 220 5.67 -9.27 21.83
N SER A 221 4.37 -9.12 21.57
CA SER A 221 3.86 -8.10 20.65
C SER A 221 4.25 -6.71 21.15
N GLN A 222 4.59 -5.79 20.22
CA GLN A 222 5.21 -4.52 20.57
C GLN A 222 4.58 -3.33 19.87
N PHE A 223 4.77 -2.14 20.46
CA PHE A 223 4.33 -0.83 19.94
C PHE A 223 2.84 -0.78 19.59
N LEU A 224 2.02 -1.46 20.41
CA LEU A 224 0.58 -1.64 20.18
C LEU A 224 -0.23 -0.37 20.48
N GLU A 225 0.24 0.45 21.42
CA GLU A 225 -0.45 1.67 21.81
C GLU A 225 -0.29 2.74 20.73
N PRO A 226 -1.40 3.35 20.26
CA PRO A 226 -1.37 4.39 19.25
C PRO A 226 -0.60 5.63 19.71
N ASP A 227 0.45 6.00 18.98
CA ASP A 227 1.23 7.23 19.22
C ASP A 227 1.66 7.87 17.91
N GLY A 228 1.03 8.98 17.54
CA GLY A 228 1.29 9.68 16.27
C GLY A 228 2.65 10.38 16.19
N THR A 229 3.51 10.27 17.20
CA THR A 229 4.92 10.69 17.13
C THR A 229 5.82 9.61 16.54
N PHE A 230 5.34 8.35 16.51
CA PHE A 230 6.08 7.17 16.03
C PHE A 230 7.48 7.04 16.67
N PRO A 231 7.55 6.92 18.01
CA PRO A 231 8.80 7.08 18.75
C PRO A 231 9.78 5.91 18.60
N ASN A 232 9.33 4.77 18.08
CA ASN A 232 10.12 3.54 18.03
C ASN A 232 10.74 3.31 16.65
N HIS A 233 9.96 3.40 15.60
CA HIS A 233 10.39 3.37 14.19
C HIS A 233 9.28 3.92 13.30
N ILE A 234 9.58 4.18 12.04
CA ILE A 234 8.57 4.52 11.03
C ILE A 234 7.68 3.28 10.81
N PRO A 235 6.35 3.38 11.00
CA PRO A 235 5.44 2.25 10.78
C PRO A 235 5.27 1.96 9.27
N ASN A 236 6.23 1.24 8.71
CA ASN A 236 6.30 0.92 7.29
C ASN A 236 7.02 -0.42 7.07
N PRO A 237 6.36 -1.45 6.53
CA PRO A 237 6.99 -2.73 6.22
C PRO A 237 8.13 -2.67 5.18
N GLU A 238 8.29 -1.56 4.44
CA GLU A 238 9.45 -1.34 3.56
C GLU A 238 10.68 -0.78 4.28
N ASP A 239 10.51 -0.29 5.53
CA ASP A 239 11.59 0.32 6.31
C ASP A 239 12.46 -0.76 6.97
N GLU A 240 13.78 -0.63 6.84
CA GLU A 240 14.74 -1.62 7.34
C GLU A 240 14.78 -1.67 8.87
N GLU A 241 14.65 -0.53 9.56
CA GLU A 241 14.64 -0.46 11.02
C GLU A 241 13.37 -1.09 11.58
N ALA A 242 12.22 -0.85 10.93
CA ALA A 242 10.95 -1.45 11.28
C ALA A 242 10.98 -2.99 11.10
N MET A 243 11.53 -3.47 9.99
CA MET A 243 11.65 -4.91 9.76
C MET A 243 12.66 -5.58 10.69
N GLU A 244 13.77 -4.91 11.01
CA GLU A 244 14.72 -5.42 12.00
C GLU A 244 14.11 -5.48 13.41
N SER A 245 13.26 -4.51 13.78
CA SER A 245 12.54 -4.48 15.04
C SER A 245 11.68 -5.73 15.23
N ILE A 246 10.81 -6.05 14.28
CA ILE A 246 9.96 -7.26 14.37
C ILE A 246 10.79 -8.55 14.24
N ARG A 247 11.86 -8.56 13.46
CA ARG A 247 12.78 -9.71 13.34
C ARG A 247 13.45 -10.03 14.67
N ALA A 248 13.98 -9.01 15.33
CA ALA A 248 14.61 -9.16 16.64
C ALA A 248 13.59 -9.67 17.69
N ALA A 249 12.36 -9.15 17.67
CA ALA A 249 11.29 -9.60 18.55
C ALA A 249 10.90 -11.07 18.31
N VAL A 250 10.78 -11.51 17.05
CA VAL A 250 10.51 -12.93 16.71
C VAL A 250 11.59 -13.85 17.28
N ILE A 251 12.85 -13.53 17.07
CA ILE A 251 13.99 -14.35 17.56
C ILE A 251 14.03 -14.37 19.10
N ALA A 252 13.89 -13.19 19.73
CA ALA A 252 13.96 -13.09 21.20
C ALA A 252 12.83 -13.86 21.91
N ASN A 253 11.64 -13.88 21.34
CA ASN A 253 10.46 -14.55 21.89
C ASN A 253 10.26 -15.96 21.34
N GLN A 254 11.08 -16.45 20.39
CA GLN A 254 10.91 -17.72 19.71
C GLN A 254 9.50 -17.86 19.09
N ALA A 255 8.99 -16.79 18.50
CA ALA A 255 7.66 -16.77 17.90
C ALA A 255 7.62 -17.55 16.58
N ASP A 256 6.47 -18.15 16.26
CA ASP A 256 6.25 -18.87 15.00
C ASP A 256 6.10 -17.91 13.81
N LEU A 257 5.59 -16.70 14.07
CA LEU A 257 5.37 -15.65 13.07
C LEU A 257 5.44 -14.27 13.74
N GLY A 258 6.13 -13.33 13.12
CA GLY A 258 6.01 -11.90 13.38
C GLY A 258 5.19 -11.24 12.28
N ILE A 259 4.34 -10.30 12.65
CA ILE A 259 3.49 -9.50 11.76
C ILE A 259 3.83 -8.04 11.98
N ILE A 260 3.99 -7.28 10.90
CA ILE A 260 4.17 -5.84 10.96
C ILE A 260 3.16 -5.15 10.05
N PHE A 261 2.53 -4.08 10.55
CA PHE A 261 1.61 -3.23 9.80
C PHE A 261 2.18 -1.84 9.60
N ASP A 262 1.70 -1.16 8.54
CA ASP A 262 1.86 0.28 8.47
C ASP A 262 0.82 1.02 9.31
N THR A 263 0.90 2.34 9.34
CA THR A 263 0.11 3.20 10.25
C THR A 263 -1.39 2.95 10.17
N ASP A 264 -1.94 2.77 8.97
CA ASP A 264 -3.38 2.65 8.70
C ASP A 264 -3.80 1.25 8.21
N VAL A 265 -2.85 0.28 8.29
CA VAL A 265 -3.10 -1.17 8.12
C VAL A 265 -3.52 -1.57 6.70
N ASP A 266 -3.26 -0.74 5.71
CA ASP A 266 -3.47 -1.14 4.31
C ASP A 266 -2.27 -1.94 3.75
N ARG A 267 -1.14 -1.98 4.49
CA ARG A 267 0.04 -2.79 4.19
C ARG A 267 0.44 -3.69 5.33
N ALA A 268 1.00 -4.84 4.98
CA ALA A 268 1.56 -5.77 5.94
C ALA A 268 2.84 -6.41 5.42
N GLY A 269 3.70 -6.79 6.36
CA GLY A 269 4.83 -7.68 6.18
C GLY A 269 4.83 -8.74 7.28
N ALA A 270 5.64 -9.77 7.12
CA ALA A 270 5.78 -10.81 8.12
C ALA A 270 7.25 -11.26 8.26
N VAL A 271 7.53 -11.98 9.33
CA VAL A 271 8.82 -12.61 9.62
C VAL A 271 8.57 -14.04 10.08
N ASP A 272 9.26 -15.02 9.50
CA ASP A 272 9.14 -16.40 9.90
C ASP A 272 9.88 -16.69 11.23
N LYS A 273 9.66 -17.87 11.80
CA LYS A 273 10.27 -18.31 13.07
C LYS A 273 11.80 -18.30 13.10
N ASN A 274 12.46 -18.24 11.93
CA ASN A 274 13.92 -18.20 11.81
C ASN A 274 14.44 -16.76 11.66
N GLY A 275 13.56 -15.76 11.77
CA GLY A 275 13.87 -14.36 11.56
C GLY A 275 14.03 -13.97 10.08
N ARG A 276 13.57 -14.81 9.14
CA ARG A 276 13.61 -14.49 7.73
C ARG A 276 12.38 -13.67 7.34
N GLU A 277 12.60 -12.54 6.71
CA GLU A 277 11.54 -11.65 6.27
C GLU A 277 10.65 -12.32 5.21
N ILE A 278 9.34 -12.24 5.39
CA ILE A 278 8.32 -12.55 4.40
C ILE A 278 7.74 -11.20 3.96
N ASN A 279 8.52 -10.51 3.15
CA ASN A 279 8.25 -9.17 2.67
C ASN A 279 8.61 -9.06 1.19
N ARG A 280 8.26 -7.96 0.51
CA ARG A 280 8.58 -7.71 -0.90
C ARG A 280 8.23 -8.92 -1.80
N ASN A 281 9.19 -9.44 -2.57
CA ASN A 281 8.93 -10.60 -3.45
C ASN A 281 8.50 -11.87 -2.69
N ARG A 282 8.90 -12.02 -1.42
CA ARG A 282 8.57 -13.23 -0.64
C ARG A 282 7.13 -13.27 -0.18
N ILE A 283 6.54 -12.14 0.22
CA ILE A 283 5.11 -12.09 0.57
C ILE A 283 4.25 -12.31 -0.68
N ILE A 284 4.66 -11.75 -1.82
CA ILE A 284 3.99 -11.98 -3.11
C ILE A 284 4.06 -13.47 -3.47
N ALA A 285 5.23 -14.10 -3.34
CA ALA A 285 5.40 -15.54 -3.60
C ALA A 285 4.52 -16.40 -2.69
N LEU A 286 4.46 -16.09 -1.38
CA LEU A 286 3.66 -16.83 -0.43
C LEU A 286 2.16 -16.73 -0.75
N ILE A 287 1.66 -15.52 -0.98
CA ILE A 287 0.25 -15.31 -1.36
C ILE A 287 -0.05 -15.97 -2.71
N SER A 288 0.86 -15.87 -3.68
CA SER A 288 0.71 -16.55 -4.97
C SER A 288 0.64 -18.07 -4.82
N ALA A 289 1.49 -18.66 -3.98
CA ALA A 289 1.48 -20.10 -3.71
C ALA A 289 0.16 -20.56 -3.07
N ILE A 290 -0.39 -19.77 -2.15
CA ILE A 290 -1.68 -20.03 -1.51
C ILE A 290 -2.80 -19.96 -2.57
N LEU A 291 -2.86 -18.87 -3.33
CA LEU A 291 -3.93 -18.65 -4.30
C LEU A 291 -3.88 -19.63 -5.47
N LEU A 292 -2.71 -20.06 -5.92
CA LEU A 292 -2.57 -21.05 -6.99
C LEU A 292 -2.99 -22.46 -6.56
N GLN A 293 -2.99 -22.77 -5.26
CA GLN A 293 -3.61 -23.99 -4.74
C GLN A 293 -5.15 -23.91 -4.76
N GLU A 294 -5.70 -22.74 -4.49
CA GLU A 294 -7.15 -22.48 -4.46
C GLU A 294 -7.72 -22.23 -5.86
N HIS A 295 -6.97 -21.56 -6.72
CA HIS A 295 -7.35 -21.11 -8.07
C HIS A 295 -6.23 -21.40 -9.08
N PRO A 296 -6.08 -22.67 -9.52
CA PRO A 296 -5.03 -23.03 -10.48
C PRO A 296 -5.14 -22.23 -11.79
N GLY A 297 -4.01 -21.69 -12.26
CA GLY A 297 -3.95 -20.91 -13.50
C GLY A 297 -4.31 -19.43 -13.38
N THR A 298 -4.65 -18.93 -12.19
CA THR A 298 -4.99 -17.53 -11.99
C THR A 298 -3.82 -16.60 -12.32
N ALA A 299 -4.14 -15.39 -12.76
CA ALA A 299 -3.18 -14.31 -12.92
C ALA A 299 -2.88 -13.65 -11.56
N ILE A 300 -1.62 -13.29 -11.36
CA ILE A 300 -1.11 -12.54 -10.21
C ILE A 300 -0.61 -11.20 -10.76
N VAL A 301 -1.32 -10.12 -10.47
CA VAL A 301 -0.92 -8.77 -10.87
C VAL A 301 0.03 -8.20 -9.82
N THR A 302 1.20 -7.74 -10.26
CA THR A 302 2.21 -7.16 -9.37
C THR A 302 2.72 -5.82 -9.91
N ASP A 303 3.44 -5.08 -9.06
CA ASP A 303 4.16 -3.89 -9.49
C ASP A 303 5.36 -4.24 -10.41
N SER A 304 5.92 -3.20 -11.03
CA SER A 304 6.93 -3.31 -12.09
C SER A 304 8.30 -3.77 -11.61
N ILE A 305 8.62 -3.59 -10.31
CA ILE A 305 9.96 -3.85 -9.75
C ILE A 305 10.15 -5.28 -9.23
N THR A 306 9.16 -6.15 -9.41
CA THR A 306 9.25 -7.54 -8.96
C THR A 306 10.33 -8.32 -9.69
N SER A 307 10.95 -9.29 -8.97
CA SER A 307 12.11 -10.05 -9.43
C SER A 307 11.80 -11.00 -10.60
N SER A 308 12.84 -11.39 -11.33
CA SER A 308 12.72 -12.45 -12.33
C SER A 308 12.50 -13.82 -11.68
N GLY A 309 13.06 -14.05 -10.49
CA GLY A 309 12.82 -15.24 -9.70
C GLY A 309 11.38 -15.41 -9.27
N LEU A 310 10.71 -14.31 -8.87
CA LEU A 310 9.28 -14.33 -8.58
C LEU A 310 8.44 -14.72 -9.80
N LYS A 311 8.78 -14.19 -10.98
CA LYS A 311 8.11 -14.59 -12.23
C LYS A 311 8.24 -16.09 -12.47
N ALA A 312 9.47 -16.62 -12.42
CA ALA A 312 9.73 -18.05 -12.60
C ALA A 312 8.99 -18.90 -11.55
N PHE A 313 8.90 -18.43 -10.30
CA PHE A 313 8.17 -19.10 -9.23
C PHE A 313 6.66 -19.20 -9.51
N ILE A 314 6.01 -18.07 -9.85
CA ILE A 314 4.57 -18.03 -10.14
C ILE A 314 4.24 -18.91 -11.35
N GLU A 315 5.00 -18.76 -12.45
CA GLU A 315 4.80 -19.53 -13.69
C GLU A 315 5.13 -21.02 -13.48
N GLY A 316 6.15 -21.35 -12.67
CA GLY A 316 6.50 -22.71 -12.30
C GLY A 316 5.40 -23.43 -11.47
N LYS A 317 4.56 -22.67 -10.73
CA LYS A 317 3.38 -23.17 -10.04
C LYS A 317 2.11 -23.15 -10.90
N GLY A 318 2.23 -22.84 -12.19
CA GLY A 318 1.14 -22.85 -13.15
C GLY A 318 0.29 -21.57 -13.17
N GLY A 319 0.73 -20.50 -12.54
CA GLY A 319 0.08 -19.18 -12.56
C GLY A 319 0.53 -18.32 -13.74
N ILE A 320 -0.11 -17.18 -13.91
CA ILE A 320 0.26 -16.14 -14.88
C ILE A 320 0.80 -14.93 -14.11
N HIS A 321 2.08 -14.60 -14.28
CA HIS A 321 2.65 -13.40 -13.69
C HIS A 321 2.43 -12.18 -14.59
N HIS A 322 1.65 -11.21 -14.12
CA HIS A 322 1.35 -9.97 -14.84
C HIS A 322 1.92 -8.76 -14.10
N ARG A 323 3.10 -8.27 -14.55
CA ARG A 323 3.67 -7.02 -14.02
C ARG A 323 2.94 -5.83 -14.61
N PHE A 324 2.68 -4.83 -13.76
CA PHE A 324 2.05 -3.58 -14.18
C PHE A 324 2.72 -2.37 -13.53
N LYS A 325 2.17 -1.18 -13.77
CA LYS A 325 2.69 0.06 -13.18
C LYS A 325 2.60 0.02 -11.67
N ARG A 326 3.65 0.49 -10.99
CA ARG A 326 3.68 0.66 -9.54
C ARG A 326 2.58 1.64 -9.08
N GLY A 327 2.07 1.39 -7.87
CA GLY A 327 1.00 2.12 -7.21
C GLY A 327 -0.24 1.24 -7.03
N TYR A 328 -0.70 1.11 -5.79
CA TYR A 328 -1.77 0.18 -5.41
C TYR A 328 -3.02 0.29 -6.29
N LYS A 329 -3.45 1.51 -6.63
CA LYS A 329 -4.56 1.73 -7.56
C LYS A 329 -4.30 1.19 -8.97
N ASN A 330 -3.07 1.32 -9.45
CA ASN A 330 -2.73 0.82 -10.79
C ASN A 330 -2.86 -0.70 -10.86
N VAL A 331 -2.27 -1.43 -9.91
CA VAL A 331 -2.31 -2.90 -9.89
C VAL A 331 -3.73 -3.42 -9.61
N ILE A 332 -4.49 -2.76 -8.74
CA ILE A 332 -5.89 -3.11 -8.46
C ILE A 332 -6.76 -2.92 -9.72
N ASN A 333 -6.69 -1.75 -10.36
CA ASN A 333 -7.47 -1.45 -11.55
C ASN A 333 -7.13 -2.41 -12.70
N GLU A 334 -5.86 -2.81 -12.82
CA GLU A 334 -5.43 -3.80 -13.81
C GLU A 334 -6.00 -5.19 -13.51
N ALA A 335 -5.99 -5.64 -12.26
CA ALA A 335 -6.59 -6.92 -11.86
C ALA A 335 -8.10 -6.94 -12.15
N VAL A 336 -8.80 -5.84 -11.84
CA VAL A 336 -10.22 -5.68 -12.17
C VAL A 336 -10.45 -5.69 -13.69
N ARG A 337 -9.58 -5.01 -14.47
CA ARG A 337 -9.65 -5.00 -15.94
C ARG A 337 -9.50 -6.40 -16.50
N LEU A 338 -8.48 -7.16 -16.07
CA LEU A 338 -8.25 -8.54 -16.50
C LEU A 338 -9.47 -9.42 -16.27
N ASN A 339 -10.08 -9.33 -15.09
CA ASN A 339 -11.30 -10.09 -14.79
C ASN A 339 -12.48 -9.71 -15.69
N ARG A 340 -12.65 -8.42 -16.02
CA ARG A 340 -13.68 -7.97 -16.96
C ARG A 340 -13.46 -8.49 -18.37
N GLU A 341 -12.21 -8.71 -18.77
CA GLU A 341 -11.83 -9.24 -20.07
C GLU A 341 -11.79 -10.79 -20.10
N GLY A 342 -12.16 -11.45 -19.00
CA GLY A 342 -12.28 -12.90 -18.93
C GLY A 342 -11.01 -13.63 -18.48
N THR A 343 -9.95 -12.90 -18.10
CA THR A 343 -8.76 -13.50 -17.47
C THR A 343 -8.99 -13.57 -15.97
N ASP A 344 -9.00 -14.77 -15.40
CA ASP A 344 -9.11 -14.91 -13.95
C ASP A 344 -7.90 -14.32 -13.25
N CYS A 345 -8.13 -13.35 -12.36
CA CYS A 345 -7.11 -12.73 -11.54
C CYS A 345 -7.61 -12.62 -10.10
N GLN A 346 -6.94 -13.29 -9.18
CA GLN A 346 -7.38 -13.37 -7.77
C GLN A 346 -6.70 -12.33 -6.87
N VAL A 347 -5.61 -11.70 -7.32
CA VAL A 347 -4.88 -10.74 -6.48
C VAL A 347 -4.16 -9.68 -7.30
N ALA A 348 -4.16 -8.46 -6.76
CA ALA A 348 -3.22 -7.39 -7.06
C ALA A 348 -2.34 -7.16 -5.82
N ILE A 349 -1.02 -7.26 -5.95
CA ILE A 349 -0.11 -7.19 -4.82
C ILE A 349 1.19 -6.51 -5.21
N GLU A 350 1.72 -5.65 -4.31
CA GLU A 350 2.95 -4.90 -4.53
C GLU A 350 4.07 -5.30 -3.58
N THR A 351 5.29 -5.04 -3.98
CA THR A 351 6.49 -5.20 -3.14
C THR A 351 6.46 -4.32 -1.89
N SER A 352 5.64 -3.30 -1.85
CA SER A 352 5.43 -2.40 -0.70
C SER A 352 4.59 -3.01 0.44
N GLY A 353 4.01 -4.20 0.25
CA GLY A 353 3.12 -4.84 1.21
C GLY A 353 1.62 -4.54 1.02
N HIS A 354 1.27 -3.72 0.02
CA HIS A 354 -0.12 -3.58 -0.43
C HIS A 354 -0.60 -4.88 -1.06
N GLY A 355 -1.80 -5.33 -0.70
CA GLY A 355 -2.38 -6.55 -1.24
C GLY A 355 -3.90 -6.55 -1.27
N ALA A 356 -4.46 -6.69 -2.46
CA ALA A 356 -5.89 -6.63 -2.73
C ALA A 356 -6.38 -7.94 -3.35
N LEU A 357 -7.16 -8.73 -2.59
CA LEU A 357 -7.70 -10.00 -3.03
C LEU A 357 -9.11 -9.83 -3.60
N LYS A 358 -9.41 -10.55 -4.69
CA LYS A 358 -10.73 -10.56 -5.34
C LYS A 358 -11.84 -10.95 -4.37
N GLU A 359 -11.62 -11.95 -3.53
CA GLU A 359 -12.55 -12.41 -2.51
C GLU A 359 -12.81 -11.38 -1.40
N ASN A 360 -11.98 -10.33 -1.31
CA ASN A 360 -12.11 -9.19 -0.39
C ASN A 360 -12.33 -7.88 -1.17
N TYR A 361 -13.15 -7.92 -2.22
CA TYR A 361 -13.57 -6.76 -3.05
C TYR A 361 -12.43 -6.06 -3.80
N PHE A 362 -11.28 -6.67 -3.99
CA PHE A 362 -10.04 -6.00 -4.41
C PHE A 362 -9.71 -4.79 -3.53
N LEU A 363 -10.06 -4.89 -2.25
CA LEU A 363 -9.66 -3.92 -1.24
C LEU A 363 -8.20 -4.11 -0.89
N ASP A 364 -7.46 -3.02 -0.85
CA ASP A 364 -6.11 -2.97 -0.31
C ASP A 364 -6.19 -3.12 1.23
N ASP A 365 -5.77 -4.30 1.72
CA ASP A 365 -6.09 -4.74 3.09
C ASP A 365 -4.96 -5.61 3.66
N GLY A 366 -4.05 -4.97 4.40
CA GLY A 366 -2.93 -5.65 5.04
C GLY A 366 -3.38 -6.67 6.08
N ALA A 367 -4.44 -6.39 6.84
CA ALA A 367 -4.96 -7.32 7.83
C ALA A 367 -5.59 -8.56 7.17
N TYR A 368 -6.28 -8.41 6.04
CA TYR A 368 -6.81 -9.54 5.29
C TYR A 368 -5.71 -10.35 4.61
N LEU A 369 -4.67 -9.69 4.12
CA LEU A 369 -3.47 -10.35 3.58
C LEU A 369 -2.85 -11.29 4.62
N ILE A 370 -2.70 -10.81 5.86
CA ILE A 370 -2.25 -11.63 6.99
C ILE A 370 -3.27 -12.72 7.32
N ALA A 371 -4.57 -12.45 7.26
CA ALA A 371 -5.59 -13.47 7.50
C ALA A 371 -5.44 -14.68 6.55
N LYS A 372 -5.11 -14.45 5.27
CA LYS A 372 -4.81 -15.53 4.30
C LYS A 372 -3.61 -16.38 4.74
N ILE A 373 -2.55 -15.73 5.25
CA ILE A 373 -1.37 -16.43 5.77
C ILE A 373 -1.74 -17.27 7.00
N LEU A 374 -2.51 -16.71 7.95
CA LEU A 374 -2.96 -17.41 9.16
C LEU A 374 -3.83 -18.63 8.85
N ILE A 375 -4.75 -18.50 7.90
CA ILE A 375 -5.57 -19.62 7.40
C ILE A 375 -4.67 -20.75 6.90
N GLN A 376 -3.67 -20.40 6.10
CA GLN A 376 -2.75 -21.40 5.54
C GLN A 376 -1.86 -22.02 6.60
N MET A 377 -1.38 -21.24 7.58
CA MET A 377 -0.65 -21.77 8.74
C MET A 377 -1.47 -22.82 9.49
N ALA A 378 -2.73 -22.51 9.78
CA ALA A 378 -3.63 -23.43 10.47
C ALA A 378 -3.89 -24.73 9.67
N ARG A 379 -3.99 -24.64 8.35
CA ARG A 379 -4.13 -25.79 7.45
C ARG A 379 -2.86 -26.65 7.44
N LEU A 380 -1.69 -26.03 7.25
CA LEU A 380 -0.41 -26.72 7.18
C LEU A 380 -0.02 -27.39 8.49
N LYS A 381 -0.40 -26.84 9.66
CA LYS A 381 -0.16 -27.46 10.97
C LYS A 381 -0.77 -28.84 11.06
N LYS A 382 -1.98 -29.05 10.51
CA LYS A 382 -2.64 -30.37 10.47
C LYS A 382 -1.86 -31.39 9.65
N GLU A 383 -1.02 -30.91 8.71
CA GLU A 383 -0.16 -31.74 7.86
C GLU A 383 1.28 -31.84 8.37
N GLY A 384 1.62 -31.22 9.49
CA GLY A 384 2.99 -31.15 10.01
C GLY A 384 3.93 -30.29 9.15
N LYS A 385 3.39 -29.37 8.36
CA LYS A 385 4.14 -28.48 7.45
C LYS A 385 4.12 -27.04 7.95
N THR A 386 4.99 -26.20 7.38
CA THR A 386 5.14 -24.78 7.71
C THR A 386 5.04 -23.90 6.45
N ILE A 387 4.74 -22.60 6.62
CA ILE A 387 4.54 -21.69 5.49
C ILE A 387 5.81 -21.43 4.66
N ASP A 388 6.98 -21.47 5.29
CA ASP A 388 8.28 -21.32 4.63
C ASP A 388 8.51 -22.39 3.56
N GLY A 389 7.98 -23.61 3.76
CA GLY A 389 8.00 -24.67 2.77
C GLY A 389 7.28 -24.35 1.46
N LEU A 390 6.27 -23.45 1.49
CA LEU A 390 5.54 -23.05 0.29
C LEU A 390 6.37 -22.22 -0.69
N ILE A 391 7.39 -21.53 -0.18
CA ILE A 391 8.27 -20.63 -0.94
C ILE A 391 9.74 -21.07 -0.94
N ALA A 392 10.01 -22.32 -0.57
CA ALA A 392 11.38 -22.85 -0.49
C ALA A 392 12.08 -22.88 -1.85
N ASP A 393 11.34 -22.96 -2.94
CA ASP A 393 11.83 -22.96 -4.32
C ASP A 393 11.91 -21.56 -4.96
N LEU A 394 11.57 -20.49 -4.21
CA LEU A 394 11.74 -19.12 -4.68
C LEU A 394 13.24 -18.79 -4.86
N GLN A 395 13.61 -18.48 -6.09
CA GLN A 395 14.96 -17.99 -6.39
C GLN A 395 15.05 -16.50 -6.09
N GLU A 396 15.93 -16.13 -5.17
CA GLU A 396 16.22 -14.73 -4.85
C GLU A 396 17.48 -14.28 -5.59
N PRO A 397 17.54 -13.02 -6.05
CA PRO A 397 18.76 -12.51 -6.68
C PRO A 397 19.92 -12.49 -5.68
N LEU A 398 21.16 -12.64 -6.16
CA LEU A 398 22.33 -12.46 -5.32
C LEU A 398 22.58 -11.00 -4.96
N GLU A 399 22.21 -10.10 -5.88
CA GLU A 399 22.36 -8.66 -5.69
C GLU A 399 21.08 -7.93 -6.17
N ALA A 400 20.64 -6.95 -5.38
CA ALA A 400 19.55 -6.05 -5.75
C ALA A 400 19.86 -4.65 -5.22
N LYS A 401 19.70 -3.63 -6.06
CA LYS A 401 19.96 -2.24 -5.67
C LYS A 401 19.02 -1.26 -6.36
N GLU A 402 18.55 -0.26 -5.62
CA GLU A 402 17.83 0.87 -6.16
C GLU A 402 18.71 2.13 -6.12
N PHE A 403 18.79 2.82 -7.25
CA PHE A 403 19.43 4.12 -7.39
C PHE A 403 18.37 5.18 -7.64
N ARG A 404 18.46 6.31 -6.96
CA ARG A 404 17.52 7.43 -7.10
C ARG A 404 18.24 8.62 -7.69
N MET A 405 18.15 8.79 -9.00
CA MET A 405 18.76 9.89 -9.74
C MET A 405 17.84 11.09 -9.75
N LYS A 406 18.32 12.26 -9.30
CA LYS A 406 17.51 13.47 -9.21
C LYS A 406 17.47 14.19 -10.56
N ILE A 407 16.26 14.58 -10.99
CA ILE A 407 16.05 15.45 -12.13
C ILE A 407 16.19 16.91 -11.68
N LEU A 408 17.05 17.70 -12.34
CA LEU A 408 17.32 19.09 -12.05
C LEU A 408 16.49 20.05 -12.91
N ALA A 409 15.80 19.53 -13.94
CA ALA A 409 14.94 20.31 -14.81
C ALA A 409 13.67 20.77 -14.08
N GLU A 410 13.17 21.98 -14.39
CA GLU A 410 11.92 22.53 -13.82
C GLU A 410 10.70 21.65 -14.17
N ASP A 411 10.55 21.26 -15.43
CA ASP A 411 9.55 20.28 -15.88
C ASP A 411 10.16 18.87 -15.85
N PHE A 412 10.19 18.28 -14.68
CA PHE A 412 10.77 16.96 -14.49
C PHE A 412 9.98 15.85 -15.20
N GLN A 413 8.67 16.05 -15.39
CA GLN A 413 7.83 15.03 -16.04
C GLN A 413 8.11 14.95 -17.54
N ASP A 414 8.16 16.09 -18.23
CA ASP A 414 8.50 16.14 -19.64
C ASP A 414 9.95 15.69 -19.87
N TYR A 415 10.90 16.17 -19.06
CA TYR A 415 12.29 15.77 -19.15
C TYR A 415 12.49 14.26 -18.95
N GLY A 416 11.91 13.70 -17.86
CA GLY A 416 12.00 12.29 -17.56
C GLY A 416 11.30 11.41 -18.61
N GLY A 417 10.15 11.84 -19.11
CA GLY A 417 9.43 11.15 -20.19
C GLY A 417 10.29 11.01 -21.45
N ARG A 418 10.90 12.09 -21.93
CA ARG A 418 11.82 12.09 -23.07
C ARG A 418 13.05 11.22 -22.84
N LEU A 419 13.60 11.22 -21.61
CA LEU A 419 14.73 10.36 -21.26
C LEU A 419 14.37 8.88 -21.34
N ILE A 420 13.19 8.48 -20.85
CA ILE A 420 12.69 7.11 -20.92
C ILE A 420 12.49 6.67 -22.39
N GLU A 421 11.89 7.52 -23.22
CA GLU A 421 11.72 7.25 -24.66
C GLU A 421 13.08 7.08 -25.36
N ALA A 422 14.03 7.98 -25.08
CA ALA A 422 15.38 7.90 -25.65
C ALA A 422 16.12 6.63 -25.21
N LEU A 423 15.92 6.19 -23.94
CA LEU A 423 16.48 4.92 -23.48
C LEU A 423 15.90 3.72 -24.24
N GLY A 424 14.61 3.77 -24.54
CA GLY A 424 13.97 2.73 -25.34
C GLY A 424 14.59 2.57 -26.74
N GLU A 425 14.88 3.69 -27.41
CA GLU A 425 15.57 3.67 -28.71
C GLU A 425 17.04 3.26 -28.58
N TYR A 426 17.74 3.77 -27.55
CA TYR A 426 19.12 3.39 -27.28
C TYR A 426 19.25 1.89 -27.04
N ALA A 427 18.37 1.31 -26.22
CA ALA A 427 18.40 -0.10 -25.85
C ALA A 427 18.24 -1.05 -27.06
N LYS A 428 17.44 -0.65 -28.07
CA LYS A 428 17.28 -1.44 -29.33
C LYS A 428 18.57 -1.60 -30.10
N GLY A 429 19.47 -0.63 -30.00
CA GLY A 429 20.76 -0.64 -30.71
C GLY A 429 21.90 -1.31 -29.93
N GLN A 430 21.70 -1.73 -28.68
CA GLN A 430 22.75 -2.27 -27.84
C GLN A 430 22.86 -3.80 -27.95
N PRO A 431 24.03 -4.35 -28.26
CA PRO A 431 24.25 -5.80 -28.25
C PRO A 431 23.98 -6.41 -26.87
N GLY A 432 23.21 -7.51 -26.82
CA GLY A 432 22.93 -8.24 -25.57
C GLY A 432 21.87 -7.61 -24.67
N TRP A 433 21.29 -6.45 -25.06
CA TRP A 433 20.19 -5.86 -24.33
C TRP A 433 18.86 -6.44 -24.80
N GLN A 434 18.11 -7.04 -23.88
CA GLN A 434 16.83 -7.66 -24.20
C GLN A 434 15.71 -6.86 -23.50
N ILE A 435 15.03 -5.98 -24.26
CA ILE A 435 13.88 -5.24 -23.74
C ILE A 435 12.77 -6.24 -23.43
N GLU A 436 12.28 -6.27 -22.19
CA GLU A 436 11.19 -7.15 -21.79
C GLU A 436 9.88 -6.72 -22.47
N PRO A 437 9.12 -7.68 -23.05
CA PRO A 437 7.80 -7.39 -23.59
C PRO A 437 6.83 -7.01 -22.48
N ASN A 438 5.71 -6.36 -22.83
CA ASN A 438 4.66 -5.95 -21.90
C ASN A 438 5.19 -5.06 -20.74
N ASN A 439 6.05 -4.12 -21.11
CA ASN A 439 6.59 -3.15 -20.19
C ASN A 439 5.62 -1.96 -20.08
N TYR A 440 4.94 -1.83 -18.97
CA TYR A 440 3.90 -0.82 -18.75
C TYR A 440 4.43 0.44 -18.03
N GLU A 441 5.63 0.37 -17.48
CA GLU A 441 6.26 1.47 -16.76
C GLU A 441 7.76 1.53 -17.07
N GLY A 442 8.24 2.67 -17.53
CA GLY A 442 9.66 2.87 -17.85
C GLY A 442 10.21 1.89 -18.88
N ILE A 443 11.49 1.57 -18.79
CA ILE A 443 12.16 0.58 -19.67
C ILE A 443 12.82 -0.48 -18.81
N ARG A 444 12.39 -1.74 -18.99
CA ARG A 444 13.01 -2.92 -18.37
C ARG A 444 13.82 -3.69 -19.38
N VAL A 445 15.08 -3.92 -19.07
CA VAL A 445 16.03 -4.64 -19.93
C VAL A 445 16.64 -5.80 -19.16
N ARG A 446 16.65 -6.98 -19.80
CA ARG A 446 17.24 -8.20 -19.27
C ARG A 446 18.60 -8.46 -19.89
N PHE A 447 19.49 -9.11 -19.13
CA PHE A 447 20.83 -9.55 -19.53
C PHE A 447 21.02 -11.04 -19.24
N ASP A 448 21.64 -11.74 -20.17
CA ASP A 448 21.97 -13.17 -20.03
C ASP A 448 23.21 -13.40 -19.16
N LYS A 449 23.51 -14.68 -18.87
CA LYS A 449 24.73 -15.11 -18.19
C LYS A 449 25.97 -14.58 -18.90
N GLY A 450 26.92 -14.02 -18.12
CA GLY A 450 28.11 -13.37 -18.66
C GLY A 450 27.95 -11.88 -18.97
N GLU A 451 26.69 -11.38 -19.09
CA GLU A 451 26.36 -9.98 -19.34
C GLU A 451 25.80 -9.28 -18.07
N GLY A 452 25.87 -9.94 -16.91
CA GLY A 452 25.35 -9.47 -15.62
C GLY A 452 24.25 -10.37 -15.07
N ASP A 453 23.72 -11.33 -15.82
CA ASP A 453 22.68 -12.30 -15.41
C ASP A 453 21.57 -11.67 -14.56
N GLY A 454 20.90 -10.66 -15.13
CA GLY A 454 19.95 -9.89 -14.36
C GLY A 454 19.13 -8.94 -15.21
N TRP A 455 18.67 -7.87 -14.62
CA TRP A 455 17.88 -6.86 -15.31
C TRP A 455 18.04 -5.50 -14.66
N PHE A 456 17.71 -4.44 -15.41
CA PHE A 456 17.40 -3.15 -14.85
C PHE A 456 16.01 -2.68 -15.26
N LEU A 457 15.38 -1.84 -14.43
CA LEU A 457 14.21 -1.05 -14.75
C LEU A 457 14.53 0.42 -14.44
N LEU A 458 14.51 1.27 -15.47
CA LEU A 458 14.55 2.71 -15.32
C LEU A 458 13.14 3.26 -15.53
N ARG A 459 12.62 4.00 -14.57
CA ARG A 459 11.26 4.57 -14.59
C ARG A 459 11.23 6.01 -14.08
N LEU A 460 10.16 6.72 -14.37
CA LEU A 460 9.92 8.06 -13.83
C LEU A 460 9.09 7.96 -12.54
N SER A 461 9.46 8.73 -11.50
CA SER A 461 8.58 8.88 -10.34
C SER A 461 7.33 9.70 -10.70
N LEU A 462 6.19 9.30 -10.12
CA LEU A 462 4.92 10.00 -10.35
C LEU A 462 4.84 11.34 -9.61
N HIS A 463 5.56 11.47 -8.50
CA HIS A 463 5.38 12.58 -7.55
C HIS A 463 6.65 13.41 -7.32
N ASP A 464 7.80 12.79 -7.43
CA ASP A 464 9.09 13.40 -7.10
C ASP A 464 9.92 13.62 -8.36
N PRO A 465 10.79 14.67 -8.40
CA PRO A 465 11.69 14.92 -9.52
C PRO A 465 12.88 13.95 -9.51
N ILE A 466 12.58 12.66 -9.59
CA ILE A 466 13.58 11.58 -9.60
C ILE A 466 13.29 10.53 -10.67
N ILE A 467 14.34 9.87 -11.12
CA ILE A 467 14.30 8.64 -11.92
C ILE A 467 14.84 7.50 -11.06
N PRO A 468 13.97 6.64 -10.50
CA PRO A 468 14.39 5.42 -9.87
C PRO A 468 14.91 4.42 -10.91
N LEU A 469 16.04 3.78 -10.58
CA LEU A 469 16.65 2.69 -11.32
C LEU A 469 16.78 1.50 -10.39
N ASN A 470 16.06 0.43 -10.68
CA ASN A 470 16.20 -0.84 -9.98
C ASN A 470 17.07 -1.78 -10.82
N ILE A 471 18.06 -2.40 -10.19
CA ILE A 471 18.92 -3.43 -10.81
C ILE A 471 18.92 -4.66 -9.92
N GLU A 472 18.73 -5.84 -10.51
CA GLU A 472 18.93 -7.13 -9.87
C GLU A 472 19.87 -8.00 -10.71
N SER A 473 20.65 -8.85 -10.02
CA SER A 473 21.50 -9.84 -10.66
C SER A 473 21.58 -11.14 -9.86
N ASN A 474 21.70 -12.26 -10.58
CA ASN A 474 21.95 -13.60 -10.03
C ASN A 474 23.45 -13.92 -9.96
N THR A 475 24.32 -12.94 -10.24
CA THR A 475 25.78 -13.08 -10.24
C THR A 475 26.40 -12.02 -9.34
N GLN A 476 27.42 -12.40 -8.59
CA GLN A 476 28.19 -11.46 -7.78
C GLN A 476 28.90 -10.43 -8.68
N GLY A 477 28.79 -9.15 -8.35
CA GLY A 477 29.27 -8.02 -9.16
C GLY A 477 28.39 -7.71 -10.38
N GLY A 478 27.26 -8.41 -10.54
CA GLY A 478 26.38 -8.23 -11.69
C GLY A 478 25.65 -6.91 -11.69
N VAL A 479 25.27 -6.38 -10.51
CA VAL A 479 24.69 -5.03 -10.39
C VAL A 479 25.65 -3.99 -10.94
N LYS A 480 26.92 -4.04 -10.55
CA LYS A 480 27.96 -3.13 -11.06
C LYS A 480 28.17 -3.29 -12.58
N GLN A 481 28.14 -4.52 -13.09
CA GLN A 481 28.29 -4.79 -14.52
C GLN A 481 27.13 -4.19 -15.34
N ILE A 482 25.88 -4.38 -14.88
CA ILE A 482 24.68 -3.82 -15.52
C ILE A 482 24.67 -2.29 -15.41
N ALA A 483 24.99 -1.74 -14.23
CA ALA A 483 25.13 -0.31 -14.02
C ALA A 483 26.16 0.32 -14.98
N GLY A 484 27.31 -0.35 -15.17
CA GLY A 484 28.36 0.07 -16.10
C GLY A 484 27.90 0.13 -17.55
N LYS A 485 26.99 -0.75 -17.98
CA LYS A 485 26.40 -0.74 -19.33
C LYS A 485 25.43 0.44 -19.52
N LEU A 486 24.66 0.79 -18.48
CA LEU A 486 23.67 1.87 -18.53
C LEU A 486 24.31 3.25 -18.33
N TYR A 487 25.38 3.35 -17.53
CA TYR A 487 25.98 4.61 -17.11
C TYR A 487 26.35 5.55 -18.28
N PRO A 488 26.96 5.09 -19.42
CA PRO A 488 27.26 5.96 -20.55
C PRO A 488 26.03 6.69 -21.12
N PHE A 489 24.88 6.03 -21.09
CA PHE A 489 23.63 6.65 -21.53
C PHE A 489 23.17 7.74 -20.54
N VAL A 490 23.04 7.44 -19.26
CA VAL A 490 22.53 8.42 -18.27
C VAL A 490 23.49 9.58 -18.04
N ALA A 491 24.80 9.35 -18.14
CA ALA A 491 25.83 10.38 -17.99
C ALA A 491 25.81 11.45 -19.09
N ALA A 492 25.15 11.19 -20.21
CA ALA A 492 24.97 12.17 -21.29
C ALA A 492 23.89 13.23 -21.00
N TYR A 493 23.13 13.07 -19.91
CA TYR A 493 22.02 13.94 -19.54
C TYR A 493 22.43 14.92 -18.44
N GLU A 494 22.80 16.14 -18.79
CA GLU A 494 23.32 17.17 -17.85
C GLU A 494 22.35 17.56 -16.73
N GLN A 495 21.05 17.43 -16.94
CA GLN A 495 20.03 17.76 -15.93
C GLN A 495 19.55 16.52 -15.16
N LEU A 496 20.31 15.41 -15.20
CA LEU A 496 20.11 14.23 -14.38
C LEU A 496 21.33 14.05 -13.45
N ASP A 497 21.11 14.16 -12.14
CA ASP A 497 22.14 13.83 -11.17
C ASP A 497 22.29 12.31 -11.06
N SER A 498 23.29 11.76 -11.74
CA SER A 498 23.61 10.34 -11.78
C SER A 498 24.82 9.97 -10.90
N ALA A 499 25.18 10.81 -9.91
CA ALA A 499 26.35 10.59 -9.05
C ALA A 499 26.32 9.22 -8.34
N CYS A 500 25.16 8.82 -7.82
CA CYS A 500 24.99 7.53 -7.15
C CYS A 500 25.30 6.31 -8.06
N LEU A 501 24.94 6.41 -9.35
CA LEU A 501 25.27 5.33 -10.31
C LEU A 501 26.74 5.37 -10.72
N LYS A 502 27.33 6.58 -10.81
CA LYS A 502 28.76 6.73 -11.06
C LYS A 502 29.62 6.10 -9.99
N GLU A 503 29.29 6.33 -8.72
CA GLU A 503 29.97 5.73 -7.57
C GLU A 503 29.94 4.20 -7.63
N GLU A 504 28.78 3.60 -7.95
CA GLU A 504 28.64 2.16 -8.11
C GLU A 504 29.56 1.60 -9.19
N VAL A 505 29.67 2.28 -10.31
CA VAL A 505 30.50 1.81 -11.46
C VAL A 505 32.00 1.95 -11.15
N GLN A 506 32.41 3.00 -10.42
CA GLN A 506 33.82 3.30 -10.13
C GLN A 506 34.38 2.65 -8.86
N GLY A 507 33.48 2.37 -7.85
CA GLY A 507 33.82 1.68 -6.61
C GLY A 507 34.05 0.20 -6.82
#